data_8e921bbdc52c21bebeca5c0bf48faeaa
#
_entry.id   8e921bbdc52c21bebeca5c0bf48faeaa
#
_cell.length_a   1.000
_cell.length_b   1.000
_cell.length_c   1.000
_cell.angle_alpha   90.00
_cell.angle_beta   90.00
_cell.angle_gamma   90.00
#
_symmetry.space_group_name_H-M   'P 1'
#
loop_
_entity.id
_entity.type
_entity.pdbx_description
1 polymer ?
#
loop_
_entity_poly.entity_id
_entity_poly.type
_entity_poly.pdbx_seq_one_letter_code
_entity_poly.pdbx_strand_id
1 'polypeptide(L)'
;FNELAASGLALRTHGGIRFLEQEVPSVPYGLREEWNIEEKKAIAQEAVKYIRDSHSVMIYGGSTTGHLGFYLTQGRIITNLPDLCRILRMRFPTGDGPQVILTGGEFDFRTGNLEGPALRRSLENYECDVGVASAYGVDETGLIDISDECSEQIALMLGKSSLRIILADHSKFKRKGFCRSLPWNRIH
;
A
#
# COMPACT_ATOMS: atom_id res chain seq x y z
N PHE A 1 15.75 17.84 15.21
CA PHE A 1 16.23 17.16 13.98
C PHE A 1 15.44 15.88 13.72
N ASN A 2 15.32 15.00 14.72
CA ASN A 2 14.59 13.74 14.57
C ASN A 2 13.08 13.97 14.35
N GLU A 3 12.49 15.00 14.92
CA GLU A 3 11.09 15.37 14.73
C GLU A 3 10.79 15.85 13.31
N LEU A 4 11.69 16.64 12.70
CA LEU A 4 11.53 17.10 11.32
C LEU A 4 11.71 15.96 10.30
N ALA A 5 12.58 15.00 10.57
CA ALA A 5 12.72 13.80 9.76
C ALA A 5 11.52 12.86 9.96
N ALA A 6 11.04 12.72 11.20
CA ALA A 6 9.85 11.91 11.53
C ALA A 6 8.54 12.52 10.96
N SER A 7 8.47 13.84 10.84
CA SER A 7 7.32 14.53 10.21
C SER A 7 7.33 14.51 8.69
N GLY A 8 8.40 13.95 8.07
CA GLY A 8 8.53 13.90 6.61
C GLY A 8 8.82 15.25 5.95
N LEU A 9 9.23 16.26 6.72
CA LEU A 9 9.57 17.59 6.22
C LEU A 9 11.02 17.72 5.82
N ALA A 10 11.87 16.77 6.20
CA ALA A 10 13.29 16.81 5.89
C ALA A 10 13.90 15.40 5.76
N LEU A 11 14.91 15.27 4.88
CA LEU A 11 15.75 14.08 4.78
C LEU A 11 17.09 14.34 5.45
N ARG A 12 17.57 13.37 6.22
CA ARG A 12 18.93 13.39 6.75
C ARG A 12 19.88 12.94 5.65
N THR A 13 20.88 13.76 5.36
CA THR A 13 21.95 13.45 4.40
C THR A 13 23.29 13.30 5.13
N HIS A 14 24.31 12.74 4.45
CA HIS A 14 25.69 12.74 4.96
C HIS A 14 26.19 14.18 5.07
N GLY A 15 26.15 14.75 6.28
CA GLY A 15 26.65 16.11 6.55
C GLY A 15 25.58 17.20 6.69
N GLY A 16 24.26 16.85 6.69
CA GLY A 16 23.22 17.88 6.85
C GLY A 16 21.79 17.38 6.77
N ILE A 17 20.89 18.33 6.63
CA ILE A 17 19.46 18.11 6.40
C ILE A 17 19.08 18.77 5.08
N ARG A 18 18.33 18.06 4.27
CA ARG A 18 17.65 18.61 3.12
C ARG A 18 16.16 18.72 3.44
N PHE A 19 15.62 19.93 3.45
CA PHE A 19 14.19 20.14 3.53
C PHE A 19 13.51 19.61 2.28
N LEU A 20 12.42 18.90 2.46
CA LEU A 20 11.55 18.46 1.38
C LEU A 20 10.55 19.59 1.13
N GLU A 21 10.69 20.32 0.04
CA GLU A 21 9.68 21.28 -0.41
C GLU A 21 8.38 20.55 -0.75
N GLN A 22 7.24 21.22 -0.62
CA GLN A 22 5.89 20.63 -0.68
C GLN A 22 5.49 19.97 -2.01
N GLU A 23 6.36 19.97 -3.02
CA GLU A 23 6.17 19.30 -4.31
C GLU A 23 6.94 17.98 -4.45
N VAL A 24 7.26 17.32 -3.34
CA VAL A 24 8.12 16.15 -3.35
C VAL A 24 7.39 14.94 -3.92
N PRO A 25 7.95 14.34 -4.97
CA PRO A 25 7.58 13.00 -5.37
C PRO A 25 7.72 12.07 -4.15
N SER A 26 6.75 11.22 -3.95
CA SER A 26 6.56 10.39 -2.74
C SER A 26 7.88 9.95 -2.10
N VAL A 27 7.99 10.16 -0.79
CA VAL A 27 9.14 9.66 -0.02
C VAL A 27 9.35 8.17 -0.34
N PRO A 28 10.59 7.72 -0.60
CA PRO A 28 10.87 6.33 -0.93
C PRO A 28 10.28 5.34 0.07
N TYR A 29 9.85 4.18 -0.42
CA TYR A 29 9.18 3.14 0.36
C TYR A 29 9.96 2.78 1.64
N GLY A 30 11.25 2.52 1.54
CA GLY A 30 12.08 2.14 2.69
C GLY A 30 12.09 3.15 3.83
N LEU A 31 12.00 4.45 3.52
CA LEU A 31 11.87 5.49 4.55
C LEU A 31 10.45 5.53 5.13
N ARG A 32 9.45 5.28 4.29
CA ARG A 32 8.05 5.25 4.75
C ARG A 32 7.74 4.05 5.63
N GLU A 33 8.45 2.93 5.50
CA GLU A 33 8.28 1.77 6.38
C GLU A 33 8.56 2.12 7.84
N GLU A 34 9.55 2.96 8.08
CA GLU A 34 9.99 3.36 9.42
C GLU A 34 9.09 4.42 10.08
N TRP A 35 8.19 5.04 9.32
CA TRP A 35 7.32 6.10 9.84
C TRP A 35 6.00 5.56 10.38
N ASN A 36 5.56 6.09 11.52
CA ASN A 36 4.26 5.79 12.13
C ASN A 36 4.02 4.28 12.32
N ILE A 37 5.07 3.52 12.68
CA ILE A 37 5.04 2.05 12.75
C ILE A 37 3.89 1.55 13.63
N GLU A 38 3.73 2.11 14.83
CA GLU A 38 2.71 1.65 15.77
C GLU A 38 1.29 1.90 15.25
N GLU A 39 1.08 3.03 14.60
CA GLU A 39 -0.21 3.34 13.95
C GLU A 39 -0.48 2.38 12.78
N LYS A 40 0.50 2.11 11.92
CA LYS A 40 0.37 1.16 10.81
C LYS A 40 0.10 -0.26 11.28
N LYS A 41 0.74 -0.69 12.37
CA LYS A 41 0.44 -1.98 13.01
C LYS A 41 -1.00 -2.05 13.48
N ALA A 42 -1.47 -1.02 14.20
CA ALA A 42 -2.84 -0.96 14.69
C ALA A 42 -3.86 -0.98 13.53
N ILE A 43 -3.60 -0.20 12.47
CA ILE A 43 -4.42 -0.19 11.25
C ILE A 43 -4.45 -1.57 10.60
N ALA A 44 -3.31 -2.24 10.45
CA ALA A 44 -3.24 -3.57 9.85
C ALA A 44 -3.95 -4.63 10.70
N GLN A 45 -3.83 -4.58 12.02
CA GLN A 45 -4.56 -5.46 12.96
C GLN A 45 -6.07 -5.29 12.84
N GLU A 46 -6.54 -4.06 12.71
CA GLU A 46 -7.96 -3.80 12.52
C GLU A 46 -8.44 -4.31 11.16
N ALA A 47 -7.70 -4.01 10.09
CA ALA A 47 -8.05 -4.41 8.73
C ALA A 47 -8.17 -5.94 8.57
N VAL A 48 -7.32 -6.71 9.23
CA VAL A 48 -7.33 -8.18 9.16
C VAL A 48 -8.65 -8.76 9.66
N LYS A 49 -9.38 -8.11 10.56
CA LYS A 49 -10.69 -8.58 11.03
C LYS A 49 -11.73 -8.66 9.90
N TYR A 50 -11.58 -7.80 8.89
CA TYR A 50 -12.44 -7.78 7.69
C TYR A 50 -11.97 -8.72 6.58
N ILE A 51 -10.73 -9.22 6.68
CA ILE A 51 -10.09 -10.06 5.66
C ILE A 51 -10.11 -11.54 6.04
N ARG A 52 -10.00 -11.87 7.34
CA ARG A 52 -9.71 -13.23 7.83
C ARG A 52 -10.68 -14.32 7.35
N ASP A 53 -11.94 -13.96 7.12
CA ASP A 53 -12.98 -14.89 6.71
C ASP A 53 -13.18 -14.91 5.18
N SER A 54 -12.38 -14.14 4.43
CA SER A 54 -12.39 -14.13 2.98
C SER A 54 -11.52 -15.25 2.41
N HIS A 55 -11.88 -15.75 1.23
CA HIS A 55 -11.06 -16.74 0.51
C HIS A 55 -9.93 -16.11 -0.28
N SER A 56 -10.11 -14.85 -0.69
CA SER A 56 -9.16 -14.14 -1.54
C SER A 56 -9.07 -12.66 -1.19
N VAL A 57 -7.84 -12.12 -1.20
CA VAL A 57 -7.58 -10.71 -0.97
C VAL A 57 -6.60 -10.17 -2.00
N MET A 58 -6.92 -9.01 -2.54
CA MET A 58 -6.04 -8.25 -3.42
C MET A 58 -5.47 -7.07 -2.65
N ILE A 59 -4.13 -7.00 -2.54
CA ILE A 59 -3.44 -5.98 -1.74
C ILE A 59 -2.55 -5.14 -2.63
N TYR A 60 -2.94 -3.88 -2.85
CA TYR A 60 -2.09 -2.90 -3.50
C TYR A 60 -1.01 -2.42 -2.53
N GLY A 61 0.23 -2.43 -3.00
CA GLY A 61 1.40 -2.17 -2.19
C GLY A 61 1.49 -0.75 -1.63
N GLY A 62 1.97 -0.69 -0.41
CA GLY A 62 2.23 0.53 0.33
C GLY A 62 2.80 0.19 1.70
N SER A 63 3.47 1.14 2.35
CA SER A 63 4.09 0.87 3.64
C SER A 63 3.09 0.53 4.75
N THR A 64 1.84 0.97 4.65
CA THR A 64 0.78 0.59 5.60
C THR A 64 0.22 -0.78 5.28
N THR A 65 -0.08 -1.06 4.00
CA THR A 65 -0.60 -2.37 3.57
C THR A 65 0.43 -3.49 3.73
N GLY A 66 1.73 -3.19 3.64
CA GLY A 66 2.81 -4.15 3.92
C GLY A 66 2.72 -4.76 5.33
N HIS A 67 2.25 -4.00 6.32
CA HIS A 67 2.06 -4.51 7.68
C HIS A 67 1.00 -5.62 7.79
N LEU A 68 0.09 -5.77 6.81
CA LEU A 68 -0.84 -6.91 6.77
C LEU A 68 -0.10 -8.25 6.75
N GLY A 69 1.09 -8.31 6.14
CA GLY A 69 1.93 -9.50 6.12
C GLY A 69 2.25 -10.07 7.49
N PHE A 70 2.24 -9.27 8.55
CA PHE A 70 2.46 -9.73 9.92
C PHE A 70 1.23 -10.42 10.55
N TYR A 71 0.06 -10.29 9.95
CA TYR A 71 -1.20 -10.76 10.56
C TYR A 71 -1.98 -11.75 9.69
N LEU A 72 -1.79 -11.73 8.37
CA LEU A 72 -2.42 -12.70 7.46
C LEU A 72 -1.88 -14.11 7.70
N THR A 73 -2.78 -15.10 7.78
CA THR A 73 -2.43 -16.48 8.11
C THR A 73 -2.91 -17.50 7.07
N GLN A 74 -3.88 -17.14 6.24
CA GLN A 74 -4.51 -18.06 5.29
C GLN A 74 -5.10 -17.32 4.08
N GLY A 75 -5.67 -18.06 3.14
CA GLY A 75 -6.33 -17.52 1.95
C GLY A 75 -5.38 -17.34 0.76
N ARG A 76 -5.93 -16.77 -0.30
CA ARG A 76 -5.19 -16.41 -1.52
C ARG A 76 -4.94 -14.92 -1.53
N ILE A 77 -3.70 -14.54 -1.68
CA ILE A 77 -3.27 -13.14 -1.70
C ILE A 77 -2.76 -12.81 -3.10
N ILE A 78 -3.27 -11.76 -3.70
CA ILE A 78 -2.74 -11.18 -4.93
C ILE A 78 -2.15 -9.82 -4.55
N THR A 79 -0.90 -9.59 -4.89
CA THR A 79 -0.23 -8.33 -4.52
C THR A 79 0.82 -7.92 -5.54
N ASN A 80 1.06 -6.64 -5.65
CA ASN A 80 2.18 -6.06 -6.38
C ASN A 80 3.34 -5.64 -5.46
N LEU A 81 3.28 -5.99 -4.15
CA LEU A 81 4.29 -5.62 -3.16
C LEU A 81 5.22 -6.81 -2.85
N PRO A 82 6.48 -6.84 -3.35
CA PRO A 82 7.44 -7.91 -3.05
C PRO A 82 7.75 -8.06 -1.56
N ASP A 83 7.77 -6.96 -0.80
CA ASP A 83 8.02 -7.02 0.64
C ASP A 83 6.94 -7.77 1.42
N LEU A 84 5.69 -7.76 0.98
CA LEU A 84 4.64 -8.60 1.57
C LEU A 84 5.00 -10.08 1.45
N CYS A 85 5.50 -10.51 0.27
CA CYS A 85 5.96 -11.88 0.06
C CYS A 85 7.16 -12.21 0.97
N ARG A 86 8.10 -11.28 1.13
CA ARG A 86 9.25 -11.43 2.03
C ARG A 86 8.80 -11.65 3.48
N ILE A 87 7.89 -10.84 3.99
CA ILE A 87 7.36 -10.94 5.35
C ILE A 87 6.65 -12.29 5.56
N LEU A 88 5.78 -12.67 4.63
CA LEU A 88 5.06 -13.95 4.71
C LEU A 88 6.02 -15.14 4.68
N ARG A 89 7.03 -15.13 3.81
CA ARG A 89 8.06 -16.19 3.77
C ARG A 89 8.81 -16.32 5.09
N MET A 90 9.11 -15.21 5.77
CA MET A 90 9.77 -15.24 7.10
C MET A 90 8.86 -15.84 8.17
N ARG A 91 7.55 -15.59 8.11
CA ARG A 91 6.57 -16.12 9.06
C ARG A 91 6.22 -17.59 8.82
N PHE A 92 6.27 -18.03 7.58
CA PHE A 92 5.90 -19.39 7.15
C PHE A 92 7.05 -20.07 6.40
N PRO A 93 8.17 -20.36 7.11
CA PRO A 93 9.37 -20.92 6.48
C PRO A 93 9.16 -22.34 5.95
N THR A 94 8.16 -23.06 6.45
CA THR A 94 7.80 -24.43 6.05
C THR A 94 6.78 -24.47 4.90
N GLY A 95 6.26 -23.30 4.46
CA GLY A 95 5.35 -23.21 3.33
C GLY A 95 3.88 -23.47 3.66
N ASP A 96 3.51 -23.48 4.93
CA ASP A 96 2.14 -23.68 5.45
C ASP A 96 1.33 -22.39 5.57
N GLY A 97 1.79 -21.32 4.96
CA GLY A 97 1.14 -20.02 4.94
C GLY A 97 0.13 -19.83 3.78
N PRO A 98 -0.37 -18.58 3.63
CA PRO A 98 -1.28 -18.24 2.55
C PRO A 98 -0.64 -18.45 1.17
N GLN A 99 -1.48 -18.72 0.17
CA GLN A 99 -1.04 -18.74 -1.23
C GLN A 99 -0.85 -17.31 -1.72
N VAL A 100 0.33 -16.99 -2.26
CA VAL A 100 0.61 -15.65 -2.74
C VAL A 100 0.88 -15.64 -4.22
N ILE A 101 0.16 -14.78 -4.93
CA ILE A 101 0.39 -14.44 -6.33
C ILE A 101 1.01 -13.04 -6.33
N LEU A 102 2.29 -12.98 -6.65
CA LEU A 102 2.96 -11.71 -6.93
C LEU A 102 2.69 -11.35 -8.39
N THR A 103 2.11 -10.19 -8.63
CA THR A 103 1.84 -9.70 -9.98
C THR A 103 3.14 -9.49 -10.75
N GLY A 104 3.08 -9.57 -12.06
CA GLY A 104 4.18 -9.11 -12.89
C GLY A 104 4.33 -7.59 -12.86
N GLY A 105 5.39 -7.10 -13.48
CA GLY A 105 5.64 -5.66 -13.61
C GLY A 105 7.10 -5.29 -13.48
N GLU A 106 7.39 -4.03 -13.65
CA GLU A 106 8.70 -3.42 -13.39
C GLU A 106 8.76 -2.97 -11.93
N PHE A 107 9.88 -3.21 -11.26
CA PHE A 107 10.05 -2.80 -9.88
C PHE A 107 10.41 -1.32 -9.77
N ASP A 108 9.53 -0.52 -9.19
CA ASP A 108 9.81 0.88 -8.86
C ASP A 108 10.43 0.97 -7.45
N PHE A 109 11.71 1.33 -7.38
CA PHE A 109 12.44 1.52 -6.12
C PHE A 109 11.86 2.61 -5.21
N ARG A 110 11.11 3.57 -5.77
CA ARG A 110 10.50 4.65 -5.02
C ARG A 110 9.22 4.19 -4.31
N THR A 111 8.37 3.47 -5.02
CA THR A 111 7.10 2.97 -4.46
C THR A 111 7.28 1.65 -3.72
N GLY A 112 8.31 0.87 -4.07
CA GLY A 112 8.54 -0.49 -3.58
C GLY A 112 7.62 -1.53 -4.24
N ASN A 113 6.92 -1.15 -5.30
CA ASN A 113 5.92 -1.96 -5.97
C ASN A 113 6.39 -2.48 -7.32
N LEU A 114 5.73 -3.52 -7.79
CA LEU A 114 5.71 -3.86 -9.22
C LEU A 114 4.62 -3.02 -9.90
N GLU A 115 4.95 -2.42 -11.04
CA GLU A 115 4.09 -1.47 -11.75
C GLU A 115 4.07 -1.77 -13.26
N GLY A 116 3.22 -1.05 -14.00
CA GLY A 116 3.20 -1.07 -15.45
C GLY A 116 2.27 -2.08 -16.09
N PRO A 117 2.36 -2.25 -17.43
CA PRO A 117 1.41 -3.03 -18.21
C PRO A 117 1.31 -4.51 -17.84
N ALA A 118 2.39 -5.11 -17.34
CA ALA A 118 2.38 -6.52 -16.93
C ALA A 118 1.55 -6.73 -15.67
N LEU A 119 1.59 -5.79 -14.72
CA LEU A 119 0.68 -5.78 -13.56
C LEU A 119 -0.78 -5.73 -14.03
N ARG A 120 -1.13 -4.80 -14.92
CA ARG A 120 -2.50 -4.66 -15.42
C ARG A 120 -3.01 -5.97 -16.06
N ARG A 121 -2.22 -6.58 -16.95
CA ARG A 121 -2.56 -7.88 -17.55
C ARG A 121 -2.73 -8.99 -16.52
N SER A 122 -1.89 -9.03 -15.50
CA SER A 122 -2.03 -10.02 -14.41
C SER A 122 -3.37 -9.90 -13.70
N LEU A 123 -3.85 -8.67 -13.47
CA LEU A 123 -5.07 -8.40 -12.72
C LEU A 123 -6.36 -8.71 -13.52
N GLU A 124 -6.30 -8.72 -14.86
CA GLU A 124 -7.47 -8.97 -15.70
C GLU A 124 -8.18 -10.29 -15.39
N ASN A 125 -7.42 -11.31 -14.98
CA ASN A 125 -7.90 -12.67 -14.75
C ASN A 125 -8.35 -12.95 -13.30
N TYR A 126 -8.30 -11.96 -12.42
CA TYR A 126 -8.61 -12.17 -11.00
C TYR A 126 -9.78 -11.31 -10.54
N GLU A 127 -10.58 -11.90 -9.69
CA GLU A 127 -11.55 -11.23 -8.83
C GLU A 127 -11.34 -11.71 -7.40
N CYS A 128 -11.54 -10.84 -6.42
CA CYS A 128 -11.30 -11.15 -5.01
C CYS A 128 -12.47 -10.73 -4.13
N ASP A 129 -12.59 -11.38 -2.98
CA ASP A 129 -13.60 -11.02 -1.98
C ASP A 129 -13.29 -9.64 -1.41
N VAL A 130 -12.00 -9.37 -1.11
CA VAL A 130 -11.54 -8.13 -0.48
C VAL A 130 -10.41 -7.50 -1.26
N GLY A 131 -10.51 -6.20 -1.52
CA GLY A 131 -9.43 -5.37 -2.03
C GLY A 131 -8.96 -4.39 -0.95
N VAL A 132 -7.66 -4.35 -0.72
CA VAL A 132 -7.05 -3.46 0.25
C VAL A 132 -6.00 -2.60 -0.44
N ALA A 133 -6.07 -1.30 -0.27
CA ALA A 133 -5.07 -0.36 -0.75
C ALA A 133 -4.72 0.69 0.29
N SER A 134 -3.61 1.36 0.07
CA SER A 134 -3.30 2.63 0.72
C SER A 134 -3.12 3.66 -0.38
N ALA A 135 -3.43 4.92 -0.09
CA ALA A 135 -3.27 6.02 -1.02
C ALA A 135 -2.10 6.94 -0.60
N TYR A 136 -1.67 7.77 -1.52
CA TYR A 136 -0.73 8.85 -1.20
C TYR A 136 -1.35 9.83 -0.21
N GLY A 137 -2.60 10.20 -0.45
CA GLY A 137 -3.38 11.06 0.43
C GLY A 137 -4.87 10.75 0.36
N VAL A 138 -5.61 11.33 1.30
CA VAL A 138 -7.08 11.27 1.37
C VAL A 138 -7.64 12.63 1.73
N ASP A 139 -8.78 12.99 1.14
CA ASP A 139 -9.56 14.18 1.49
C ASP A 139 -11.07 13.88 1.55
N GLU A 140 -11.88 14.90 1.67
CA GLU A 140 -13.35 14.78 1.78
C GLU A 140 -14.01 14.11 0.54
N THR A 141 -13.32 14.09 -0.60
CA THR A 141 -13.87 13.58 -1.86
C THR A 141 -13.41 12.15 -2.18
N GLY A 142 -12.30 11.69 -1.60
CA GLY A 142 -11.78 10.35 -1.87
C GLY A 142 -10.26 10.25 -1.78
N LEU A 143 -9.73 9.32 -2.56
CA LEU A 143 -8.30 9.03 -2.60
C LEU A 143 -7.56 9.97 -3.55
N ILE A 144 -6.39 10.39 -3.13
CA ILE A 144 -5.48 11.25 -3.88
C ILE A 144 -4.19 10.49 -4.15
N ASP A 145 -3.66 10.62 -5.36
CA ASP A 145 -2.38 10.04 -5.74
C ASP A 145 -1.46 11.00 -6.47
N ILE A 146 -0.21 10.58 -6.69
CA ILE A 146 0.84 11.40 -7.29
C ILE A 146 1.00 11.18 -8.79
N SER A 147 0.42 10.09 -9.33
CA SER A 147 0.48 9.78 -10.75
C SER A 147 -0.79 9.09 -11.21
N ASP A 148 -1.15 9.31 -12.47
CA ASP A 148 -2.28 8.63 -13.09
C ASP A 148 -2.09 7.11 -13.08
N GLU A 149 -0.87 6.63 -13.26
CA GLU A 149 -0.57 5.20 -13.26
C GLU A 149 -0.87 4.54 -11.91
N CYS A 150 -0.41 5.10 -10.80
CA CYS A 150 -0.75 4.60 -9.45
C CYS A 150 -2.26 4.65 -9.22
N SER A 151 -2.89 5.74 -9.63
CA SER A 151 -4.33 5.96 -9.53
C SER A 151 -5.13 4.89 -10.28
N GLU A 152 -4.79 4.63 -11.54
CA GLU A 152 -5.42 3.60 -12.37
C GLU A 152 -5.21 2.19 -11.79
N GLN A 153 -4.02 1.87 -11.30
CA GLN A 153 -3.72 0.58 -10.70
C GLN A 153 -4.51 0.33 -9.42
N ILE A 154 -4.60 1.33 -8.54
CA ILE A 154 -5.44 1.26 -7.34
C ILE A 154 -6.90 1.05 -7.72
N ALA A 155 -7.40 1.83 -8.66
CA ALA A 155 -8.78 1.73 -9.12
C ALA A 155 -9.07 0.36 -9.75
N LEU A 156 -8.14 -0.19 -10.53
CA LEU A 156 -8.26 -1.50 -11.14
C LEU A 156 -8.30 -2.61 -10.07
N MET A 157 -7.34 -2.61 -9.15
CA MET A 157 -7.24 -3.63 -8.09
C MET A 157 -8.48 -3.60 -7.18
N LEU A 158 -8.89 -2.43 -6.74
CA LEU A 158 -10.09 -2.30 -5.91
C LEU A 158 -11.37 -2.60 -6.70
N GLY A 159 -11.40 -2.26 -7.99
CA GLY A 159 -12.54 -2.56 -8.88
C GLY A 159 -12.80 -4.04 -9.09
N LYS A 160 -11.79 -4.89 -8.91
CA LYS A 160 -11.85 -6.34 -8.97
C LYS A 160 -12.25 -7.01 -7.64
N SER A 161 -12.66 -6.23 -6.65
CA SER A 161 -12.95 -6.72 -5.30
C SER A 161 -14.37 -6.34 -4.86
N SER A 162 -15.02 -7.27 -4.14
CA SER A 162 -16.38 -7.05 -3.62
C SER A 162 -16.39 -6.08 -2.46
N LEU A 163 -15.52 -6.26 -1.47
CA LEU A 163 -15.29 -5.34 -0.36
C LEU A 163 -14.00 -4.54 -0.64
N ARG A 164 -14.04 -3.23 -0.43
CA ARG A 164 -12.91 -2.33 -0.71
C ARG A 164 -12.53 -1.57 0.54
N ILE A 165 -11.29 -1.73 0.99
CA ILE A 165 -10.78 -1.19 2.24
C ILE A 165 -9.57 -0.31 1.94
N ILE A 166 -9.53 0.89 2.53
CA ILE A 166 -8.40 1.80 2.45
C ILE A 166 -7.72 1.91 3.80
N LEU A 167 -6.41 1.71 3.81
CA LEU A 167 -5.58 1.88 4.99
C LEU A 167 -4.85 3.22 4.92
N ALA A 168 -5.14 4.10 5.87
CA ALA A 168 -4.54 5.42 5.93
C ALA A 168 -4.15 5.78 7.36
N ASP A 169 -2.87 6.06 7.58
CA ASP A 169 -2.42 6.69 8.82
C ASP A 169 -2.71 8.21 8.80
N HIS A 170 -2.59 8.86 9.95
CA HIS A 170 -2.92 10.29 10.08
C HIS A 170 -2.15 11.19 9.09
N SER A 171 -0.96 10.78 8.65
CA SER A 171 -0.15 11.57 7.72
C SER A 171 -0.73 11.65 6.30
N LYS A 172 -1.75 10.85 6.00
CA LYS A 172 -2.41 10.82 4.69
C LYS A 172 -3.48 11.91 4.52
N PHE A 173 -3.98 12.40 5.63
CA PHE A 173 -4.96 13.48 5.62
C PHE A 173 -4.31 14.82 5.24
N LYS A 174 -5.03 15.63 4.47
CA LYS A 174 -4.58 16.97 4.01
C LYS A 174 -3.39 16.96 3.03
N ARG A 175 -2.98 15.83 2.48
CA ARG A 175 -1.98 15.80 1.40
C ARG A 175 -2.60 16.28 0.10
N LYS A 176 -1.84 17.06 -0.65
CA LYS A 176 -2.19 17.44 -2.03
C LYS A 176 -1.47 16.50 -2.97
N GLY A 177 -2.19 15.90 -3.90
CA GLY A 177 -1.63 15.06 -4.95
C GLY A 177 -1.95 15.61 -6.34
N PHE A 178 -1.50 14.90 -7.35
CA PHE A 178 -1.68 15.29 -8.75
C PHE A 178 -3.04 14.84 -9.31
N CYS A 179 -3.48 13.64 -8.95
CA CYS A 179 -4.70 13.03 -9.48
C CYS A 179 -5.58 12.42 -8.38
N ARG A 180 -6.81 12.08 -8.73
CA ARG A 180 -7.78 11.39 -7.85
C ARG A 180 -8.01 9.98 -8.34
N SER A 181 -7.84 9.01 -7.43
CA SER A 181 -7.99 7.59 -7.76
C SER A 181 -9.45 7.13 -7.67
N LEU A 182 -10.06 7.26 -6.51
CA LEU A 182 -11.42 6.79 -6.26
C LEU A 182 -12.16 7.72 -5.30
N PRO A 183 -13.43 8.04 -5.58
CA PRO A 183 -14.30 8.73 -4.63
C PRO A 183 -14.79 7.76 -3.53
N TRP A 184 -15.16 8.32 -2.36
CA TRP A 184 -15.61 7.52 -1.21
C TRP A 184 -16.81 6.62 -1.50
N ASN A 185 -17.71 7.02 -2.37
CA ASN A 185 -18.87 6.19 -2.74
C ASN A 185 -18.50 4.89 -3.50
N ARG A 186 -17.24 4.69 -3.83
CA ARG A 186 -16.68 3.47 -4.45
C ARG A 186 -15.92 2.60 -3.45
N ILE A 187 -15.86 2.99 -2.17
CA ILE A 187 -15.16 2.33 -1.07
C ILE A 187 -16.19 1.95 0.00
N HIS A 188 -15.92 0.91 0.76
CA HIS A 188 -16.83 0.38 1.78
C HIS A 188 -16.34 0.70 3.20
#